data_04ca6d2842b5772d6b5a2f44bbb566b9
#
_entry.id   04ca6d2842b5772d6b5a2f44bbb566b9
#
_cell.length_a   1.000
_cell.length_b   1.000
_cell.length_c   1.000
_cell.angle_alpha   90.00
_cell.angle_beta   90.00
_cell.angle_gamma   90.00
#
_symmetry.space_group_name_H-M   'P 1'
#
loop_
_entity.id
_entity.type
_entity.pdbx_description
1 polymer ?
#
loop_
_entity_poly.entity_id
_entity_poly.type
_entity_poly.pdbx_seq_one_letter_code
_entity_poly.pdbx_strand_id
1 'polypeptide(L)'
;MNLAVAVPWISFTSLSLIATLSLLSPSYAQVNNLPSNNQAQPIDPNNPNNLRPVTQNTTLLSIEYGQRLLKEAEDAVSGQKYDVAAKKLQEARQVFNQLSNFYQDLNASFSGIDNRVSDSQRQKARDSAQLRDEATYRLALVHRAQNQSELAVPLLIQIIKSQNPTRDLGKKAYQQLYELGFVDAPYPRQGGSSSSQK
;
A
#
# COMPACT_ATOMS: atom_id res chain seq x y z
N MET A 1 42.05 -44.80 -38.91
CA MET A 1 41.06 -45.57 -38.15
C MET A 1 39.77 -44.72 -38.10
N ASN A 2 38.82 -45.16 -38.93
CA ASN A 2 37.51 -44.47 -39.11
C ASN A 2 36.51 -45.05 -38.14
N LEU A 3 35.84 -44.21 -37.38
CA LEU A 3 34.63 -44.61 -36.66
C LEU A 3 33.48 -43.76 -37.16
N ALA A 4 32.60 -44.39 -37.90
CA ALA A 4 31.33 -43.86 -38.37
C ALA A 4 30.33 -43.83 -37.23
N VAL A 5 29.68 -42.71 -37.02
CA VAL A 5 28.52 -42.57 -36.11
C VAL A 5 27.25 -42.66 -36.95
N ALA A 6 26.45 -43.66 -36.69
CA ALA A 6 25.15 -43.88 -37.32
C ALA A 6 24.10 -43.00 -36.67
N VAL A 7 23.30 -42.33 -37.52
CA VAL A 7 22.12 -41.56 -37.13
C VAL A 7 20.85 -42.43 -37.31
N PRO A 8 19.97 -42.62 -36.33
CA PRO A 8 18.71 -43.31 -36.53
C PRO A 8 17.66 -42.39 -37.12
N TRP A 9 17.03 -42.84 -38.16
CA TRP A 9 15.83 -42.25 -38.80
C TRP A 9 14.63 -42.36 -37.86
N ILE A 10 13.99 -41.25 -37.63
CA ILE A 10 12.72 -41.19 -36.87
C ILE A 10 11.59 -41.13 -37.90
N SER A 11 10.76 -42.17 -37.86
CA SER A 11 9.58 -42.34 -38.74
C SER A 11 8.47 -41.37 -38.32
N PHE A 12 7.95 -40.63 -39.29
CA PHE A 12 6.69 -39.85 -39.16
C PHE A 12 5.52 -40.80 -39.16
N THR A 13 4.79 -40.86 -38.05
CA THR A 13 3.44 -41.44 -37.98
C THR A 13 2.42 -40.30 -37.97
N SER A 14 1.62 -40.28 -39.03
CA SER A 14 0.46 -39.39 -39.18
C SER A 14 -0.61 -39.70 -38.13
N LEU A 15 -0.91 -38.68 -37.29
CA LEU A 15 -1.99 -38.79 -36.31
C LEU A 15 -3.24 -38.10 -36.83
N SER A 16 -4.31 -38.88 -37.01
CA SER A 16 -5.62 -38.48 -37.48
C SER A 16 -6.29 -37.52 -36.50
N LEU A 17 -6.74 -36.37 -37.00
CA LEU A 17 -7.51 -35.37 -36.26
C LEU A 17 -8.97 -35.83 -36.12
N ILE A 18 -9.38 -36.34 -34.97
CA ILE A 18 -10.81 -36.58 -34.64
C ILE A 18 -11.27 -35.35 -33.87
N ALA A 19 -12.07 -34.52 -34.54
CA ALA A 19 -12.77 -33.41 -33.94
C ALA A 19 -13.97 -33.91 -33.13
N THR A 20 -13.82 -34.01 -31.80
CA THR A 20 -14.97 -34.18 -30.92
C THR A 20 -15.48 -32.82 -30.48
N LEU A 21 -16.59 -32.42 -31.06
CA LEU A 21 -17.33 -31.22 -30.68
C LEU A 21 -17.99 -31.48 -29.31
N SER A 22 -17.33 -31.12 -28.22
CA SER A 22 -17.90 -31.19 -26.88
C SER A 22 -18.84 -29.99 -26.68
N LEU A 23 -20.12 -30.26 -26.56
CA LEU A 23 -21.14 -29.32 -26.12
C LEU A 23 -20.82 -28.89 -24.69
N LEU A 24 -20.19 -27.74 -24.53
CA LEU A 24 -20.04 -27.08 -23.24
C LEU A 24 -21.41 -26.55 -22.80
N SER A 25 -22.06 -27.28 -21.91
CA SER A 25 -23.19 -26.77 -21.15
C SER A 25 -22.72 -25.61 -20.30
N PRO A 26 -23.40 -24.45 -20.27
CA PRO A 26 -23.05 -23.38 -19.33
C PRO A 26 -23.31 -23.90 -17.90
N SER A 27 -22.24 -24.14 -17.16
CA SER A 27 -22.34 -24.36 -15.71
C SER A 27 -22.78 -23.04 -15.08
N TYR A 28 -24.06 -22.95 -14.76
CA TYR A 28 -24.53 -21.95 -13.82
C TYR A 28 -23.89 -22.30 -12.46
N ALA A 29 -22.87 -21.55 -12.07
CA ALA A 29 -22.35 -21.63 -10.72
C ALA A 29 -23.48 -21.19 -9.79
N GLN A 30 -24.07 -22.16 -9.10
CA GLN A 30 -24.99 -21.91 -8.01
C GLN A 30 -24.17 -21.27 -6.89
N VAL A 31 -24.29 -19.96 -6.75
CA VAL A 31 -23.78 -19.23 -5.58
C VAL A 31 -24.69 -19.61 -4.41
N ASN A 32 -24.30 -20.68 -3.70
CA ASN A 32 -24.94 -21.06 -2.45
C ASN A 32 -24.58 -20.03 -1.37
N ASN A 33 -25.57 -19.25 -0.98
CA ASN A 33 -25.80 -18.69 0.35
C ASN A 33 -24.57 -18.20 1.13
N LEU A 34 -24.02 -17.06 0.72
CA LEU A 34 -23.53 -16.10 1.71
C LEU A 34 -24.77 -15.44 2.35
N PRO A 35 -24.74 -15.15 3.67
CA PRO A 35 -25.82 -14.40 4.29
C PRO A 35 -25.96 -13.05 3.60
N SER A 36 -27.05 -12.92 2.86
CA SER A 36 -27.44 -11.76 2.09
C SER A 36 -27.87 -10.66 3.06
N ASN A 37 -26.94 -9.82 3.45
CA ASN A 37 -27.27 -8.60 4.18
C ASN A 37 -26.43 -7.41 3.73
N ASN A 38 -26.28 -7.24 2.42
CA ASN A 38 -25.94 -5.96 1.75
C ASN A 38 -26.08 -6.14 0.24
N GLN A 39 -27.30 -6.46 -0.22
CA GLN A 39 -27.64 -6.17 -1.62
C GLN A 39 -27.60 -4.65 -1.75
N ALA A 40 -26.62 -4.15 -2.49
CA ALA A 40 -26.66 -2.78 -2.97
C ALA A 40 -27.98 -2.62 -3.77
N GLN A 41 -29.01 -2.05 -3.13
CA GLN A 41 -30.25 -1.72 -3.80
C GLN A 41 -29.92 -0.74 -4.93
N PRO A 42 -30.52 -0.86 -6.11
CA PRO A 42 -30.35 0.13 -7.17
C PRO A 42 -30.63 1.52 -6.58
N ILE A 43 -29.69 2.43 -6.73
CA ILE A 43 -29.82 3.80 -6.23
C ILE A 43 -30.90 4.47 -7.09
N ASP A 44 -32.07 4.70 -6.52
CA ASP A 44 -33.08 5.58 -7.12
C ASP A 44 -32.69 7.03 -6.82
N PRO A 45 -32.27 7.81 -7.84
CA PRO A 45 -31.82 9.19 -7.62
C PRO A 45 -32.89 10.11 -7.08
N ASN A 46 -34.18 9.72 -7.16
CA ASN A 46 -35.31 10.51 -6.67
C ASN A 46 -35.72 10.16 -5.24
N ASN A 47 -35.11 9.14 -4.62
CA ASN A 47 -35.39 8.75 -3.24
C ASN A 47 -34.38 9.39 -2.27
N PRO A 48 -34.77 10.40 -1.46
CA PRO A 48 -33.86 11.08 -0.54
C PRO A 48 -33.26 10.15 0.52
N ASN A 49 -33.85 8.98 0.78
CA ASN A 49 -33.29 7.98 1.69
C ASN A 49 -32.14 7.18 1.08
N ASN A 50 -31.97 7.18 -0.24
CA ASN A 50 -30.85 6.57 -0.95
C ASN A 50 -29.59 7.46 -0.96
N LEU A 51 -29.72 8.72 -0.51
CA LEU A 51 -28.60 9.67 -0.39
C LEU A 51 -27.83 9.52 0.93
N ARG A 52 -28.14 8.52 1.75
CA ARG A 52 -27.30 8.22 2.92
C ARG A 52 -25.96 7.70 2.45
N PRO A 53 -24.85 8.33 2.89
CA PRO A 53 -23.52 7.81 2.58
C PRO A 53 -23.44 6.37 3.07
N VAL A 54 -23.24 5.44 2.15
CA VAL A 54 -22.82 4.08 2.52
C VAL A 54 -21.51 4.27 3.29
N THR A 55 -21.48 3.83 4.54
CA THR A 55 -20.27 3.93 5.34
C THR A 55 -19.13 3.24 4.60
N GLN A 56 -18.09 3.97 4.24
CA GLN A 56 -16.91 3.46 3.52
C GLN A 56 -16.15 2.35 4.29
N ASN A 57 -16.57 2.08 5.53
CA ASN A 57 -15.88 1.20 6.49
C ASN A 57 -15.73 -0.26 6.03
N THR A 58 -16.46 -0.67 4.99
CA THR A 58 -16.41 -2.04 4.45
C THR A 58 -15.63 -2.16 3.15
N THR A 59 -15.13 -1.05 2.60
CA THR A 59 -14.39 -1.06 1.33
C THR A 59 -12.89 -1.24 1.55
N LEU A 60 -12.21 -1.87 0.58
CA LEU A 60 -10.74 -1.99 0.58
C LEU A 60 -10.04 -0.63 0.45
N LEU A 61 -10.76 0.40 0.00
CA LEU A 61 -10.27 1.78 -0.07
C LEU A 61 -10.91 2.59 1.06
N SER A 62 -10.46 2.35 2.30
CA SER A 62 -10.91 3.07 3.49
C SER A 62 -9.77 3.24 4.50
N ILE A 63 -9.89 4.25 5.36
CA ILE A 63 -8.94 4.47 6.46
C ILE A 63 -8.91 3.26 7.38
N GLU A 64 -10.06 2.71 7.70
CA GLU A 64 -10.22 1.56 8.60
C GLU A 64 -9.55 0.29 8.03
N TYR A 65 -9.63 0.08 6.72
CA TYR A 65 -8.90 -1.03 6.09
C TYR A 65 -7.39 -0.84 6.20
N GLY A 66 -6.89 0.36 5.88
CA GLY A 66 -5.48 0.67 6.04
C GLY A 66 -4.98 0.51 7.48
N GLN A 67 -5.77 0.95 8.47
CA GLN A 67 -5.44 0.78 9.89
C GLN A 67 -5.44 -0.69 10.33
N ARG A 68 -6.36 -1.51 9.82
CA ARG A 68 -6.34 -2.95 10.05
C ARG A 68 -5.06 -3.60 9.52
N LEU A 69 -4.63 -3.21 8.31
CA LEU A 69 -3.36 -3.68 7.75
C LEU A 69 -2.14 -3.28 8.62
N LEU A 70 -2.14 -2.07 9.19
CA LEU A 70 -1.10 -1.64 10.14
C LEU A 70 -1.08 -2.53 11.39
N LYS A 71 -2.26 -2.87 11.92
CA LYS A 71 -2.36 -3.78 13.07
C LYS A 71 -1.90 -5.20 12.74
N GLU A 72 -2.32 -5.76 11.62
CA GLU A 72 -1.86 -7.06 11.15
C GLU A 72 -0.34 -7.11 10.95
N ALA A 73 0.25 -6.01 10.50
CA ALA A 73 1.70 -5.88 10.37
C ALA A 73 2.40 -5.86 11.74
N GLU A 74 1.84 -5.16 12.73
CA GLU A 74 2.35 -5.12 14.09
C GLU A 74 2.33 -6.49 14.76
N ASP A 75 1.22 -7.22 14.59
CA ASP A 75 1.09 -8.60 15.06
C ASP A 75 2.12 -9.53 14.39
N ALA A 76 2.37 -9.32 13.08
CA ALA A 76 3.39 -10.08 12.35
C ALA A 76 4.82 -9.76 12.82
N VAL A 77 5.14 -8.48 13.11
CA VAL A 77 6.43 -8.07 13.70
C VAL A 77 6.64 -8.73 15.06
N SER A 78 5.61 -8.74 15.91
CA SER A 78 5.65 -9.37 17.23
C SER A 78 5.91 -10.87 17.13
N GLY A 79 5.42 -11.51 16.07
CA GLY A 79 5.68 -12.91 15.73
C GLY A 79 6.97 -13.14 14.93
N GLN A 80 7.83 -12.12 14.73
CA GLN A 80 9.05 -12.16 13.91
C GLN A 80 8.81 -12.58 12.45
N LYS A 81 7.57 -12.44 11.95
CA LYS A 81 7.19 -12.72 10.56
C LYS A 81 7.39 -11.48 9.69
N TYR A 82 8.63 -11.05 9.54
CA TYR A 82 8.97 -9.77 8.91
C TYR A 82 8.52 -9.67 7.45
N ASP A 83 8.54 -10.77 6.66
CA ASP A 83 8.06 -10.75 5.27
C ASP A 83 6.55 -10.48 5.20
N VAL A 84 5.77 -11.06 6.13
CA VAL A 84 4.34 -10.80 6.25
C VAL A 84 4.09 -9.35 6.66
N ALA A 85 4.85 -8.86 7.64
CA ALA A 85 4.76 -7.48 8.09
C ALA A 85 5.08 -6.49 6.96
N ALA A 86 6.14 -6.72 6.20
CA ALA A 86 6.52 -5.88 5.06
C ALA A 86 5.40 -5.82 4.01
N LYS A 87 4.81 -6.97 3.66
CA LYS A 87 3.69 -7.03 2.72
C LYS A 87 2.49 -6.23 3.20
N LYS A 88 2.08 -6.40 4.47
CA LYS A 88 0.94 -5.68 5.06
C LYS A 88 1.19 -4.18 5.12
N LEU A 89 2.41 -3.74 5.43
CA LEU A 89 2.80 -2.33 5.43
C LEU A 89 2.82 -1.72 4.02
N GLN A 90 3.24 -2.47 3.01
CA GLN A 90 3.16 -2.05 1.61
C GLN A 90 1.71 -1.86 1.17
N GLU A 91 0.82 -2.79 1.51
CA GLU A 91 -0.62 -2.68 1.23
C GLU A 91 -1.23 -1.46 1.93
N ALA A 92 -0.97 -1.27 3.24
CA ALA A 92 -1.46 -0.10 4.00
C ALA A 92 -0.98 1.22 3.38
N ARG A 93 0.30 1.30 3.04
CA ARG A 93 0.90 2.45 2.38
C ARG A 93 0.22 2.76 1.04
N GLN A 94 -0.10 1.73 0.25
CA GLN A 94 -0.81 1.90 -1.02
C GLN A 94 -2.23 2.44 -0.82
N VAL A 95 -2.99 1.88 0.13
CA VAL A 95 -4.34 2.35 0.46
C VAL A 95 -4.33 3.82 0.88
N PHE A 96 -3.47 4.20 1.82
CA PHE A 96 -3.39 5.58 2.29
C PHE A 96 -2.90 6.55 1.21
N ASN A 97 -2.01 6.11 0.31
CA ASN A 97 -1.59 6.93 -0.83
C ASN A 97 -2.75 7.18 -1.80
N GLN A 98 -3.53 6.16 -2.12
CA GLN A 98 -4.71 6.30 -2.99
C GLN A 98 -5.74 7.23 -2.36
N LEU A 99 -6.02 7.09 -1.05
CA LEU A 99 -6.93 7.97 -0.33
C LEU A 99 -6.43 9.41 -0.29
N SER A 100 -5.13 9.63 -0.04
CA SER A 100 -4.55 10.96 -0.04
C SER A 100 -4.71 11.65 -1.39
N ASN A 101 -4.40 10.95 -2.49
CA ASN A 101 -4.56 11.49 -3.84
C ASN A 101 -6.03 11.79 -4.16
N PHE A 102 -6.92 10.85 -3.87
CA PHE A 102 -8.36 11.03 -4.06
C PHE A 102 -8.90 12.29 -3.35
N TYR A 103 -8.51 12.50 -2.10
CA TYR A 103 -8.94 13.68 -1.36
C TYR A 103 -8.27 14.96 -1.85
N GLN A 104 -7.05 14.90 -2.38
CA GLN A 104 -6.39 16.05 -3.03
C GLN A 104 -7.13 16.46 -4.30
N ASP A 105 -7.51 15.49 -5.14
CA ASP A 105 -8.25 15.73 -6.37
C ASP A 105 -9.63 16.35 -6.07
N LEU A 106 -10.33 15.83 -5.05
CA LEU A 106 -11.59 16.44 -4.61
C LEU A 106 -11.41 17.87 -4.06
N ASN A 107 -10.38 18.09 -3.24
CA ASN A 107 -10.08 19.43 -2.76
C ASN A 107 -9.83 20.41 -3.92
N ALA A 108 -9.05 20.00 -4.92
CA ALA A 108 -8.78 20.81 -6.09
C ALA A 108 -10.07 21.09 -6.89
N SER A 109 -10.91 20.08 -7.08
CA SER A 109 -12.16 20.19 -7.85
C SER A 109 -13.20 21.13 -7.20
N PHE A 110 -13.21 21.23 -5.88
CA PHE A 110 -14.14 22.10 -5.13
C PHE A 110 -13.54 23.44 -4.72
N SER A 111 -12.28 23.68 -5.00
CA SER A 111 -11.62 24.95 -4.71
C SER A 111 -12.25 26.10 -5.51
N GLY A 112 -12.76 27.12 -4.79
CA GLY A 112 -13.49 28.24 -5.39
C GLY A 112 -14.97 27.97 -5.70
N ILE A 113 -15.45 26.73 -5.49
CA ILE A 113 -16.88 26.37 -5.65
C ILE A 113 -17.54 26.27 -4.26
N ASP A 114 -16.99 25.44 -3.38
CA ASP A 114 -17.45 25.26 -1.98
C ASP A 114 -16.22 25.10 -1.06
N ASN A 115 -15.89 26.16 -0.36
CA ASN A 115 -14.71 26.17 0.53
C ASN A 115 -14.85 25.19 1.69
N ARG A 116 -16.06 24.93 2.18
CA ARG A 116 -16.30 23.97 3.27
C ARG A 116 -15.98 22.55 2.80
N VAL A 117 -16.42 22.17 1.60
CA VAL A 117 -16.10 20.87 1.01
C VAL A 117 -14.60 20.79 0.74
N SER A 118 -14.03 21.78 0.08
CA SER A 118 -12.60 21.86 -0.25
C SER A 118 -11.74 21.72 1.00
N ASP A 119 -11.98 22.47 2.07
CA ASP A 119 -11.20 22.39 3.31
C ASP A 119 -11.33 21.04 4.01
N SER A 120 -12.52 20.43 4.00
CA SER A 120 -12.74 19.09 4.53
C SER A 120 -11.91 18.05 3.76
N GLN A 121 -11.89 18.11 2.43
CA GLN A 121 -11.09 17.18 1.62
C GLN A 121 -9.59 17.41 1.80
N ARG A 122 -9.15 18.66 1.93
CA ARG A 122 -7.76 19.01 2.23
C ARG A 122 -7.30 18.40 3.56
N GLN A 123 -8.15 18.42 4.58
CA GLN A 123 -7.81 17.81 5.87
C GLN A 123 -7.69 16.29 5.73
N LYS A 124 -8.66 15.61 5.09
CA LYS A 124 -8.62 14.16 4.85
C LYS A 124 -7.39 13.74 4.03
N ALA A 125 -6.99 14.55 3.05
CA ALA A 125 -5.78 14.32 2.25
C ALA A 125 -4.53 14.33 3.13
N ARG A 126 -4.41 15.31 4.05
CA ARG A 126 -3.27 15.40 4.99
C ARG A 126 -3.25 14.23 5.96
N ASP A 127 -4.39 13.86 6.52
CA ASP A 127 -4.51 12.75 7.48
C ASP A 127 -4.11 11.42 6.81
N SER A 128 -4.60 11.19 5.58
CA SER A 128 -4.23 10.01 4.79
C SER A 128 -2.73 9.99 4.43
N ALA A 129 -2.17 11.15 4.08
CA ALA A 129 -0.73 11.27 3.79
C ALA A 129 0.12 10.98 5.05
N GLN A 130 -0.33 11.42 6.22
CA GLN A 130 0.36 11.13 7.48
C GLN A 130 0.34 9.64 7.81
N LEU A 131 -0.79 8.95 7.61
CA LEU A 131 -0.89 7.50 7.80
C LEU A 131 -0.04 6.73 6.78
N ARG A 132 0.04 7.18 5.54
CA ARG A 132 0.96 6.64 4.53
C ARG A 132 2.40 6.72 4.99
N ASP A 133 2.80 7.84 5.52
CA ASP A 133 4.19 8.07 5.95
C ASP A 133 4.50 7.27 7.23
N GLU A 134 3.54 7.09 8.11
CA GLU A 134 3.66 6.18 9.26
C GLU A 134 3.85 4.72 8.78
N ALA A 135 3.04 4.26 7.83
CA ALA A 135 3.22 2.93 7.22
C ALA A 135 4.59 2.79 6.56
N THR A 136 5.07 3.85 5.89
CA THR A 136 6.39 3.90 5.25
C THR A 136 7.51 3.80 6.29
N TYR A 137 7.38 4.47 7.43
CA TYR A 137 8.35 4.42 8.51
C TYR A 137 8.43 3.01 9.12
N ARG A 138 7.28 2.41 9.44
CA ARG A 138 7.22 1.04 9.96
C ARG A 138 7.82 0.03 8.97
N LEU A 139 7.59 0.21 7.67
CA LEU A 139 8.19 -0.61 6.61
C LEU A 139 9.73 -0.48 6.60
N ALA A 140 10.25 0.74 6.74
CA ALA A 140 11.69 0.95 6.85
C ALA A 140 12.29 0.24 8.07
N LEU A 141 11.60 0.26 9.23
CA LEU A 141 12.04 -0.46 10.41
C LEU A 141 12.02 -1.98 10.23
N VAL A 142 11.03 -2.53 9.52
CA VAL A 142 10.98 -3.97 9.19
C VAL A 142 12.14 -4.36 8.29
N HIS A 143 12.45 -3.59 7.23
CA HIS A 143 13.62 -3.85 6.39
C HIS A 143 14.92 -3.74 7.18
N ARG A 144 15.03 -2.77 8.10
CA ARG A 144 16.18 -2.67 9.00
C ARG A 144 16.31 -3.92 9.88
N ALA A 145 15.21 -4.44 10.43
CA ALA A 145 15.22 -5.66 11.24
C ALA A 145 15.64 -6.91 10.44
N GLN A 146 15.43 -6.89 9.12
CA GLN A 146 15.88 -7.92 8.18
C GLN A 146 17.33 -7.69 7.69
N ASN A 147 18.06 -6.67 8.19
CA ASN A 147 19.36 -6.23 7.70
C ASN A 147 19.37 -5.79 6.22
N GLN A 148 18.24 -5.30 5.72
CA GLN A 148 18.05 -4.80 4.35
C GLN A 148 18.11 -3.27 4.32
N SER A 149 19.26 -2.70 4.69
CA SER A 149 19.44 -1.24 4.78
C SER A 149 19.21 -0.54 3.45
N GLU A 150 19.54 -1.18 2.33
CA GLU A 150 19.31 -0.70 0.97
C GLU A 150 17.82 -0.47 0.64
N LEU A 151 16.92 -1.20 1.29
CA LEU A 151 15.48 -0.99 1.17
C LEU A 151 14.93 0.01 2.19
N ALA A 152 15.55 0.09 3.37
CA ALA A 152 15.12 1.00 4.44
C ALA A 152 15.47 2.47 4.12
N VAL A 153 16.67 2.75 3.62
CA VAL A 153 17.19 4.10 3.42
C VAL A 153 16.33 4.94 2.47
N PRO A 154 15.92 4.46 1.28
CA PRO A 154 15.04 5.24 0.40
C PRO A 154 13.70 5.61 1.04
N LEU A 155 13.13 4.72 1.86
CA LEU A 155 11.88 4.97 2.59
C LEU A 155 12.06 6.07 3.64
N LEU A 156 13.15 6.05 4.40
CA LEU A 156 13.47 7.09 5.39
C LEU A 156 13.67 8.45 4.75
N ILE A 157 14.37 8.52 3.60
CA ILE A 157 14.52 9.76 2.82
C ILE A 157 13.18 10.26 2.31
N GLN A 158 12.29 9.36 1.86
CA GLN A 158 10.94 9.74 1.44
C GLN A 158 10.15 10.40 2.57
N ILE A 159 10.26 9.91 3.80
CA ILE A 159 9.60 10.48 4.98
C ILE A 159 10.15 11.87 5.27
N ILE A 160 11.47 12.07 5.23
CA ILE A 160 12.09 13.38 5.48
C ILE A 160 11.60 14.41 4.47
N LYS A 161 11.46 14.02 3.19
CA LYS A 161 10.95 14.92 2.14
C LYS A 161 9.46 15.24 2.34
N SER A 162 8.65 14.26 2.73
CA SER A 162 7.20 14.41 2.88
C SER A 162 6.82 15.15 4.15
N GLN A 163 7.44 14.81 5.28
CA GLN A 163 7.06 15.30 6.60
C GLN A 163 7.84 16.53 7.05
N ASN A 164 8.88 16.94 6.33
CA ASN A 164 9.87 17.92 6.79
C ASN A 164 10.71 17.35 7.97
N PRO A 165 12.03 17.56 8.00
CA PRO A 165 12.90 17.03 9.07
C PRO A 165 12.60 17.60 10.46
N THR A 166 11.86 18.71 10.57
CA THR A 166 11.49 19.30 11.87
C THR A 166 10.30 18.63 12.56
N ARG A 167 9.50 17.87 11.84
CA ARG A 167 8.38 17.10 12.42
C ARG A 167 8.84 15.80 13.03
N ASP A 168 8.07 15.27 13.97
CA ASP A 168 8.47 14.09 14.76
C ASP A 168 8.83 12.88 13.91
N LEU A 169 8.04 12.57 12.87
CA LEU A 169 8.33 11.45 11.99
C LEU A 169 9.58 11.70 11.14
N GLY A 170 9.78 12.94 10.67
CA GLY A 170 11.01 13.34 9.96
C GLY A 170 12.25 13.23 10.82
N LYS A 171 12.17 13.65 12.09
CA LYS A 171 13.26 13.50 13.08
C LYS A 171 13.59 12.02 13.32
N LYS A 172 12.56 11.19 13.54
CA LYS A 172 12.73 9.73 13.70
C LYS A 172 13.39 9.11 12.46
N ALA A 173 12.96 9.49 11.27
CA ALA A 173 13.55 8.99 10.02
C ALA A 173 15.02 9.40 9.88
N TYR A 174 15.36 10.64 10.20
CA TYR A 174 16.75 11.12 10.20
C TYR A 174 17.60 10.36 11.22
N GLN A 175 17.07 10.12 12.42
CA GLN A 175 17.76 9.35 13.46
C GLN A 175 18.06 7.92 12.98
N GLN A 176 17.12 7.29 12.26
CA GLN A 176 17.36 5.97 11.67
C GLN A 176 18.48 5.99 10.62
N LEU A 177 18.58 7.04 9.79
CA LEU A 177 19.68 7.21 8.83
C LEU A 177 21.02 7.38 9.53
N TYR A 178 21.05 8.11 10.65
CA TYR A 178 22.26 8.27 11.47
C TYR A 178 22.71 6.93 12.08
N GLU A 179 21.80 6.18 12.67
CA GLU A 179 22.07 4.85 13.22
C GLU A 179 22.53 3.82 12.18
N LEU A 180 22.11 3.99 10.93
CA LEU A 180 22.54 3.16 9.80
C LEU A 180 23.85 3.65 9.16
N GLY A 181 24.42 4.78 9.62
CA GLY A 181 25.68 5.33 9.11
C GLY A 181 25.57 6.04 7.75
N PHE A 182 24.35 6.45 7.34
CA PHE A 182 24.13 7.17 6.08
C PHE A 182 24.20 8.70 6.23
N VAL A 183 24.29 9.21 7.47
CA VAL A 183 24.53 10.61 7.79
C VAL A 183 25.54 10.71 8.92
N ASP A 184 26.45 11.71 8.86
CA ASP A 184 27.59 11.82 9.75
C ASP A 184 27.28 12.55 11.07
N ALA A 185 26.21 13.35 11.08
CA ALA A 185 25.83 14.16 12.23
C ALA A 185 24.49 13.70 12.82
N PRO A 186 24.35 13.62 14.15
CA PRO A 186 23.07 13.36 14.78
C PRO A 186 22.10 14.54 14.54
N TYR A 187 20.79 14.28 14.71
CA TYR A 187 19.79 15.35 14.59
C TYR A 187 20.08 16.47 15.61
N PRO A 188 20.06 17.76 15.19
CA PRO A 188 20.33 18.88 16.11
C PRO A 188 19.37 18.88 17.29
N ARG A 189 19.91 18.95 18.50
CA ARG A 189 19.09 19.09 19.72
C ARG A 189 18.47 20.50 19.71
N GLN A 190 17.15 20.59 19.83
CA GLN A 190 16.49 21.87 20.05
C GLN A 190 16.94 22.42 21.41
N GLY A 191 17.73 23.49 21.44
CA GLY A 191 18.12 24.20 22.65
C GLY A 191 19.62 24.27 23.00
N GLY A 192 20.51 23.80 22.11
CA GLY A 192 21.94 24.09 22.25
C GLY A 192 22.28 25.40 21.56
N SER A 193 22.23 26.53 22.30
CA SER A 193 22.95 27.73 21.88
C SER A 193 24.40 27.32 21.62
N SER A 194 24.85 27.50 20.38
CA SER A 194 26.26 27.43 20.02
C SER A 194 27.04 28.41 20.89
N SER A 195 27.63 27.94 21.99
CA SER A 195 28.75 28.62 22.59
C SER A 195 29.90 28.48 21.57
N SER A 196 30.03 29.46 20.71
CA SER A 196 31.25 29.70 19.95
C SER A 196 32.40 29.78 20.93
N GLN A 197 33.18 28.74 21.01
CA GLN A 197 34.53 28.87 21.59
C GLN A 197 35.40 29.56 20.55
N LYS A 198 35.88 30.68 21.00
CA LYS A 198 36.84 31.58 20.40
C LYS A 198 38.23 30.95 20.45
#